data_99aaffa3e12895bbe4c2310e62697a03
#
_entry.id   99aaffa3e12895bbe4c2310e62697a03
#
_cell.length_a   1.000
_cell.length_b   1.000
_cell.length_c   1.000
_cell.angle_alpha   90.00
_cell.angle_beta   90.00
_cell.angle_gamma   90.00
#
_symmetry.space_group_name_H-M   'P 1'
#
loop_
_entity.id
_entity.type
_entity.pdbx_description
1 polymer ?
#
loop_
_entity_poly.entity_id
_entity_poly.type
_entity_poly.pdbx_seq_one_letter_code
_entity_poly.pdbx_strand_id
1 'polypeptide(L)'
;MKCCSYKIGRIVEITDSNDSRYKLITIGKDPKDIYTFTRLVVSDETLILSCEYNEITVNDLSIGDLVVAYHSNIMTMSIPPQTSAYIIEVK
;
A
#
# COMPACT_ATOMS: atom_id res chain seq x y z
N MET A 1 0.73 -23.32 6.32
CA MET A 1 0.63 -22.45 5.13
C MET A 1 1.35 -21.15 5.38
N LYS A 2 2.10 -20.72 4.41
CA LYS A 2 2.84 -19.47 4.53
C LYS A 2 2.00 -18.31 3.99
N CYS A 3 1.80 -17.29 4.82
CA CYS A 3 1.07 -16.11 4.42
C CYS A 3 2.00 -15.08 3.79
N CYS A 4 1.42 -14.11 3.09
CA CYS A 4 2.18 -12.99 2.58
C CYS A 4 2.65 -12.10 3.74
N SER A 5 3.64 -11.27 3.46
CA SER A 5 4.13 -10.30 4.43
C SER A 5 3.13 -9.15 4.57
N TYR A 6 3.20 -8.42 5.68
CA TYR A 6 2.35 -7.25 5.86
C TYR A 6 3.13 -6.11 6.47
N LYS A 7 2.62 -4.90 6.28
CA LYS A 7 3.15 -3.69 6.89
C LYS A 7 2.01 -2.81 7.36
N ILE A 8 2.27 -2.07 8.43
CA ILE A 8 1.33 -1.09 8.97
C ILE A 8 1.99 0.27 8.82
N GLY A 9 1.27 1.24 8.28
CA GLY A 9 1.79 2.59 8.14
C GLY A 9 0.71 3.54 7.71
N ARG A 10 1.08 4.83 7.66
CA ARG A 10 0.19 5.87 7.15
C ARG A 10 0.51 6.14 5.71
N ILE A 11 -0.51 6.45 4.92
CA ILE A 11 -0.32 6.81 3.53
C ILE A 11 0.35 8.18 3.48
N VAL A 12 1.50 8.25 2.81
CA VAL A 12 2.26 9.50 2.67
C VAL A 12 2.19 10.03 1.24
N GLU A 13 1.89 9.18 0.27
CA GLU A 13 1.80 9.59 -1.14
C GLU A 13 0.90 8.63 -1.90
N ILE A 14 0.12 9.18 -2.82
CA ILE A 14 -0.70 8.40 -3.76
C ILE A 14 -0.41 8.97 -5.15
N THR A 15 0.14 8.15 -6.03
CA THR A 15 0.50 8.58 -7.39
C THR A 15 0.06 7.54 -8.40
N ASP A 16 0.03 7.95 -9.67
CA ASP A 16 -0.19 7.03 -10.78
C ASP A 16 1.15 6.47 -11.22
N SER A 17 1.16 5.20 -11.62
CA SER A 17 2.34 4.61 -12.23
C SER A 17 2.40 5.02 -13.69
N ASN A 18 3.54 4.73 -14.37
CA ASN A 18 3.68 4.94 -15.80
C ASN A 18 2.68 4.10 -16.60
N ASP A 19 2.25 2.98 -16.02
CA ASP A 19 1.20 2.13 -16.58
C ASP A 19 -0.12 2.53 -15.92
N SER A 20 -1.06 3.05 -16.71
CA SER A 20 -2.33 3.56 -16.19
C SER A 20 -3.19 2.52 -15.48
N ARG A 21 -2.83 1.23 -15.58
CA ARG A 21 -3.54 0.16 -14.89
C ARG A 21 -3.17 0.06 -13.41
N TYR A 22 -2.14 0.78 -12.98
CA TYR A 22 -1.62 0.66 -11.61
C TYR A 22 -1.61 2.01 -10.92
N LYS A 23 -1.81 1.96 -9.61
CA LYS A 23 -1.60 3.10 -8.71
C LYS A 23 -0.45 2.76 -7.78
N LEU A 24 0.27 3.78 -7.33
CA LEU A 24 1.35 3.62 -6.38
C LEU A 24 0.96 4.31 -5.09
N ILE A 25 0.94 3.55 -4.01
CA ILE A 25 0.63 4.07 -2.67
C ILE A 25 1.85 3.86 -1.80
N THR A 26 2.43 4.95 -1.32
CA THR A 26 3.57 4.88 -0.42
C THR A 26 3.07 5.02 1.01
N ILE A 27 3.42 4.05 1.85
CA ILE A 27 3.10 4.08 3.27
C ILE A 27 4.38 4.14 4.07
N GLY A 28 4.30 4.71 5.27
CA GLY A 28 5.45 4.81 6.16
C GLY A 28 5.05 4.73 7.61
N LYS A 29 5.89 4.10 8.39
CA LYS A 29 5.72 4.04 9.84
C LYS A 29 5.96 5.42 10.45
N ASP A 30 6.95 6.14 9.93
CA ASP A 30 7.24 7.53 10.32
C ASP A 30 7.21 8.39 9.06
N PRO A 31 6.19 9.29 8.92
CA PRO A 31 6.09 10.12 7.71
C PRO A 31 7.29 11.03 7.46
N LYS A 32 8.15 11.21 8.45
CA LYS A 32 9.34 12.05 8.32
C LYS A 32 10.60 11.27 7.99
N ASP A 33 10.51 9.94 7.96
CA ASP A 33 11.68 9.08 7.71
C ASP A 33 11.42 8.21 6.49
N ILE A 34 12.06 8.58 5.38
CA ILE A 34 11.88 7.86 4.10
C ILE A 34 12.34 6.41 4.17
N TYR A 35 13.20 6.07 5.13
CA TYR A 35 13.66 4.68 5.28
C TYR A 35 12.61 3.77 5.88
N THR A 36 11.50 4.34 6.40
CA THR A 36 10.36 3.54 6.85
C THR A 36 9.32 3.35 5.74
N PHE A 37 9.54 3.95 4.57
CA PHE A 37 8.56 3.94 3.47
C PHE A 37 8.60 2.62 2.71
N THR A 38 7.42 2.20 2.26
CA THR A 38 7.25 1.09 1.32
C THR A 38 6.25 1.56 0.27
N ARG A 39 6.61 1.36 -1.00
CA ARG A 39 5.73 1.72 -2.10
C ARG A 39 4.96 0.48 -2.52
N LEU A 40 3.64 0.58 -2.49
CA LEU A 40 2.73 -0.50 -2.82
C LEU A 40 2.20 -0.31 -4.23
N VAL A 41 2.30 -1.34 -5.06
CA VAL A 41 1.70 -1.35 -6.39
C VAL A 41 0.29 -1.89 -6.24
N VAL A 42 -0.70 -1.07 -6.58
CA VAL A 42 -2.12 -1.41 -6.49
C VAL A 42 -2.66 -1.63 -7.89
N SER A 43 -3.24 -2.79 -8.12
CA SER A 43 -3.84 -3.17 -9.40
C SER A 43 -5.33 -3.44 -9.22
N ASP A 44 -6.00 -3.84 -10.30
CA ASP A 44 -7.40 -4.25 -10.25
C ASP A 44 -7.62 -5.45 -9.33
N GLU A 45 -6.57 -6.24 -9.10
CA GLU A 45 -6.67 -7.43 -8.26
C GLU A 45 -6.42 -7.14 -6.79
N THR A 46 -6.00 -5.93 -6.45
CA THR A 46 -5.78 -5.55 -5.05
C THR A 46 -7.12 -5.29 -4.39
N LEU A 47 -7.37 -5.99 -3.28
CA LEU A 47 -8.58 -5.78 -2.48
C LEU A 47 -8.33 -4.67 -1.48
N ILE A 48 -9.18 -3.65 -1.50
CA ILE A 48 -9.08 -2.53 -0.55
C ILE A 48 -10.33 -2.53 0.29
N LEU A 49 -10.15 -2.55 1.62
CA LEU A 49 -11.25 -2.66 2.57
C LEU A 49 -11.27 -1.45 3.50
N SER A 50 -12.48 -0.97 3.78
CA SER A 50 -12.70 0.06 4.79
C SER A 50 -12.52 -0.52 6.19
N CYS A 51 -12.58 0.33 7.21
CA CYS A 51 -12.48 -0.14 8.60
C CYS A 51 -13.67 -1.04 8.99
N GLU A 52 -14.73 -1.03 8.20
CA GLU A 52 -15.88 -1.91 8.39
C GLU A 52 -15.83 -3.13 7.48
N TYR A 53 -14.71 -3.34 6.78
CA TYR A 53 -14.47 -4.45 5.85
C TYR A 53 -15.36 -4.44 4.62
N ASN A 54 -15.89 -3.28 4.25
CA ASN A 54 -16.56 -3.09 2.97
C ASN A 54 -15.50 -2.82 1.90
N GLU A 55 -15.70 -3.39 0.72
CA GLU A 55 -14.78 -3.14 -0.38
C GLU A 55 -14.90 -1.69 -0.84
N ILE A 56 -13.76 -1.02 -0.96
CA ILE A 56 -13.67 0.36 -1.44
C ILE A 56 -12.61 0.43 -2.53
N THR A 57 -12.44 1.59 -3.12
CA THR A 57 -11.47 1.79 -4.18
C THR A 57 -10.34 2.68 -3.73
N VAL A 58 -9.28 2.75 -4.55
CA VAL A 58 -8.13 3.59 -4.26
C VAL A 58 -8.54 5.07 -4.14
N ASN A 59 -9.63 5.46 -4.81
CA ASN A 59 -10.11 6.85 -4.75
C ASN A 59 -10.69 7.21 -3.37
N ASP A 60 -10.99 6.20 -2.56
CA ASP A 60 -11.50 6.42 -1.20
C ASP A 60 -10.38 6.56 -0.18
N LEU A 61 -9.14 6.37 -0.60
CA LEU A 61 -7.97 6.48 0.28
C LEU A 61 -7.48 7.92 0.30
N SER A 62 -6.96 8.34 1.46
CA SER A 62 -6.44 9.70 1.65
C SER A 62 -5.07 9.65 2.31
N ILE A 63 -4.25 10.64 2.00
CA ILE A 63 -2.96 10.81 2.68
C ILE A 63 -3.23 11.00 4.18
N GLY A 64 -2.48 10.29 5.00
CA GLY A 64 -2.66 10.29 6.45
C GLY A 64 -3.45 9.11 6.99
N ASP A 65 -4.15 8.38 6.12
CA ASP A 65 -4.90 7.19 6.55
C ASP A 65 -3.94 6.13 7.08
N LEU A 66 -4.30 5.53 8.20
CA LEU A 66 -3.57 4.39 8.74
C LEU A 66 -4.08 3.13 8.06
N VAL A 67 -3.17 2.35 7.49
CA VAL A 67 -3.54 1.14 6.76
C VAL A 67 -2.66 -0.03 7.15
N VAL A 68 -3.20 -1.23 7.00
CA VAL A 68 -2.45 -2.48 7.03
C VAL A 68 -2.45 -3.01 5.60
N ALA A 69 -1.26 -3.25 5.06
CA ALA A 69 -1.12 -3.74 3.70
C ALA A 69 -0.48 -5.13 3.71
N TYR A 70 -1.16 -6.09 3.11
CA TYR A 70 -0.63 -7.44 2.89
C TYR A 70 -0.03 -7.44 1.49
N HIS A 71 1.25 -7.79 1.38
CA HIS A 71 1.98 -7.61 0.14
C HIS A 71 2.83 -8.84 -0.21
N SER A 72 3.34 -8.85 -1.44
CA SER A 72 4.23 -9.89 -1.92
C SER A 72 5.52 -9.92 -1.10
N ASN A 73 6.10 -11.10 -0.95
CA ASN A 73 7.42 -11.26 -0.33
C ASN A 73 8.53 -10.74 -1.23
N ILE A 74 8.23 -10.44 -2.49
CA ILE A 74 9.20 -9.93 -3.45
C ILE A 74 9.19 -8.41 -3.40
N MET A 75 10.33 -7.82 -3.10
CA MET A 75 10.50 -6.37 -3.04
C MET A 75 11.68 -5.94 -3.90
N THR A 76 11.57 -4.77 -4.51
CA THR A 76 12.72 -4.17 -5.18
C THR A 76 13.72 -3.66 -4.15
N MET A 77 14.97 -3.49 -4.57
CA MET A 77 16.03 -2.98 -3.71
C MET A 77 16.20 -1.47 -3.86
N SER A 78 15.10 -0.77 -4.14
CA SER A 78 15.08 0.68 -4.27
C SER A 78 14.74 1.35 -2.93
N ILE A 79 14.83 2.68 -2.88
CA ILE A 79 14.40 3.48 -1.75
C ILE A 79 13.37 4.46 -2.25
N PRO A 80 12.09 4.32 -1.85
CA PRO A 80 11.56 3.22 -1.02
C PRO A 80 11.49 1.91 -1.79
N PRO A 81 11.56 0.76 -1.11
CA PRO A 81 11.34 -0.52 -1.77
C PRO A 81 9.90 -0.61 -2.27
N GLN A 82 9.70 -1.35 -3.35
CA GLN A 82 8.41 -1.45 -4.02
C GLN A 82 7.98 -2.92 -4.07
N THR A 83 6.70 -3.15 -3.80
CA THR A 83 6.13 -4.49 -3.81
C THR A 83 4.67 -4.43 -4.21
N SER A 84 4.13 -5.54 -4.68
CA SER A 84 2.71 -5.63 -5.03
C SER A 84 1.86 -5.84 -3.80
N ALA A 85 0.78 -5.08 -3.69
CA ALA A 85 -0.17 -5.21 -2.59
C ALA A 85 -1.28 -6.16 -2.99
N TYR A 86 -1.65 -7.07 -2.07
CA TYR A 86 -2.77 -7.97 -2.25
C TYR A 86 -4.02 -7.43 -1.58
N ILE A 87 -3.88 -6.95 -0.34
CA ILE A 87 -5.00 -6.43 0.45
C ILE A 87 -4.51 -5.20 1.19
N ILE A 88 -5.33 -4.14 1.16
CA ILE A 88 -5.09 -2.93 1.96
C ILE A 88 -6.32 -2.71 2.83
N GLU A 89 -6.13 -2.64 4.15
CA GLU A 89 -7.21 -2.39 5.11
C GLU A 89 -7.01 -1.04 5.75
N VAL A 90 -8.02 -0.17 5.65
CA VAL A 90 -8.01 1.13 6.33
C VAL A 90 -8.41 0.90 7.79
N LYS A 91 -7.67 1.49 8.72
CA LYS A 91 -7.92 1.36 10.16
C LYS A 91 -8.48 2.63 10.80
#